data_3e3c901bdda098dcdb981f6c1df3b865
#
_entry.id   3e3c901bdda098dcdb981f6c1df3b865
#
_cell.length_a   1.000
_cell.length_b   1.000
_cell.length_c   1.000
_cell.angle_alpha   90.00
_cell.angle_beta   90.00
_cell.angle_gamma   90.00
#
_symmetry.space_group_name_H-M   'P 1'
#
loop_
_entity.id
_entity.type
_entity.pdbx_description
1 polymer ?
#
loop_
_entity_poly.entity_id
_entity_poly.type
_entity_poly.pdbx_seq_one_letter_code
_entity_poly.pdbx_strand_id
1 'polypeptide(L)'
;DEEHENSFKQFDPAPRYHARDSAIVLAHISKAAIVLGSATPSLESMQNVLQHKYGLAELTKRHANIAMPSINLIDLKEQYKKKKMKLQFSEPLRWAIEETLSAGEQVILFQNRRGYAPIVECFSCGHTPHCKSCDVSLTFHSNAGVLRCHYCGYEEYKKSQCNACGSLDVSTKGFGTEQVVASLEVLFPEARVGRMDLDTTRAKDGYQQIIDRFEQHEIDILVGTQMLSKGLDFRDVGLVGVMAADALLNFPDFRAHEKTFQLLTQVAGRAGRTEKKGKVLIQTYQPEHQILQQVTSYEFQSMCKEQLYQREIYKYPPFNKIIKITLKHKEYNKLNDAADWFAKGLKNIFKTGVLGPEFPVVSRVRNQYIKHILLKVPPQYALKQVKDSLLRLEKSFEAVGPFKGVRIVFNVDPY
;
A
#
# COMPACT_ATOMS: atom_id res chain seq x y z
N ASP A 1 -8.70 -1.73 -17.92
CA ASP A 1 -8.14 -0.49 -17.43
C ASP A 1 -7.65 -0.64 -15.99
N GLU A 2 -6.67 0.19 -15.57
CA GLU A 2 -6.03 0.16 -14.24
C GLU A 2 -5.52 -1.24 -13.86
N GLU A 3 -4.75 -1.87 -14.76
CA GLU A 3 -4.31 -3.27 -14.65
C GLU A 3 -3.50 -3.56 -13.35
N HIS A 4 -2.91 -2.54 -12.75
CA HIS A 4 -2.14 -2.61 -11.52
C HIS A 4 -3.00 -2.71 -10.25
N GLU A 5 -4.33 -2.57 -10.38
CA GLU A 5 -5.24 -2.51 -9.23
C GLU A 5 -5.31 -3.80 -8.42
N ASN A 6 -5.12 -3.68 -7.11
CA ASN A 6 -5.19 -4.81 -6.19
C ASN A 6 -6.59 -5.45 -6.12
N SER A 7 -7.64 -4.73 -6.51
CA SER A 7 -9.01 -5.24 -6.52
C SER A 7 -9.24 -6.37 -7.51
N PHE A 8 -8.36 -6.53 -8.50
CA PHE A 8 -8.38 -7.68 -9.41
C PHE A 8 -7.93 -8.99 -8.75
N LYS A 9 -7.36 -8.94 -7.55
CA LYS A 9 -7.00 -10.14 -6.79
C LYS A 9 -8.14 -10.57 -5.87
N GLN A 10 -8.68 -11.77 -6.10
CA GLN A 10 -9.62 -12.40 -5.18
C GLN A 10 -8.87 -13.03 -4.00
N PHE A 11 -9.16 -12.57 -2.78
CA PHE A 11 -8.56 -13.10 -1.57
C PHE A 11 -9.39 -14.21 -0.94
N ASP A 12 -10.70 -14.09 -0.95
CA ASP A 12 -11.66 -15.03 -0.38
C ASP A 12 -13.02 -14.82 -1.09
N PRO A 13 -13.76 -15.89 -1.43
CA PRO A 13 -13.41 -17.32 -1.30
C PRO A 13 -12.38 -17.81 -2.31
N ALA A 14 -12.03 -19.11 -2.24
CA ALA A 14 -11.32 -19.78 -3.33
C ALA A 14 -12.24 -19.93 -4.55
N PRO A 15 -11.66 -19.99 -5.78
CA PRO A 15 -10.24 -19.89 -6.12
C PRO A 15 -9.68 -18.47 -5.99
N ARG A 16 -8.44 -18.36 -5.46
CA ARG A 16 -7.74 -17.06 -5.25
C ARG A 16 -6.98 -16.66 -6.50
N TYR A 17 -7.72 -16.32 -7.55
CA TYR A 17 -7.14 -15.90 -8.84
C TYR A 17 -6.90 -14.38 -8.87
N HIS A 18 -6.12 -13.96 -9.83
CA HIS A 18 -5.97 -12.55 -10.21
C HIS A 18 -6.70 -12.35 -11.54
N ALA A 19 -7.70 -11.47 -11.60
CA ALA A 19 -8.54 -11.32 -12.78
C ALA A 19 -7.74 -10.88 -14.01
N ARG A 20 -6.78 -9.96 -13.88
CA ARG A 20 -5.85 -9.57 -14.95
C ARG A 20 -5.13 -10.79 -15.53
N ASP A 21 -4.49 -11.58 -14.66
CA ASP A 21 -3.70 -12.74 -15.11
C ASP A 21 -4.59 -13.83 -15.71
N SER A 22 -5.79 -14.01 -15.17
CA SER A 22 -6.79 -14.93 -15.74
C SER A 22 -7.28 -14.46 -17.11
N ALA A 23 -7.47 -13.16 -17.29
CA ALA A 23 -7.85 -12.59 -18.60
C ALA A 23 -6.75 -12.77 -19.64
N ILE A 24 -5.48 -12.65 -19.27
CA ILE A 24 -4.35 -12.91 -20.17
C ILE A 24 -4.35 -14.39 -20.62
N VAL A 25 -4.56 -15.31 -19.68
CA VAL A 25 -4.63 -16.74 -19.99
C VAL A 25 -5.84 -17.03 -20.89
N LEU A 26 -6.99 -16.46 -20.59
CA LEU A 26 -8.20 -16.62 -21.40
C LEU A 26 -8.01 -16.09 -22.83
N ALA A 27 -7.40 -14.91 -22.97
CA ALA A 27 -7.08 -14.34 -24.28
C ALA A 27 -6.14 -15.26 -25.10
N HIS A 28 -5.13 -15.83 -24.44
CA HIS A 28 -4.23 -16.79 -25.08
C HIS A 28 -4.97 -18.06 -25.56
N ILE A 29 -5.83 -18.63 -24.72
CA ILE A 29 -6.63 -19.83 -25.09
C ILE A 29 -7.57 -19.51 -26.25
N SER A 30 -8.22 -18.34 -26.22
CA SER A 30 -9.18 -17.90 -27.24
C SER A 30 -8.52 -17.30 -28.48
N LYS A 31 -7.19 -17.22 -28.53
CA LYS A 31 -6.42 -16.52 -29.58
C LYS A 31 -6.88 -15.08 -29.81
N ALA A 32 -7.30 -14.41 -28.74
CA ALA A 32 -7.76 -13.03 -28.77
C ALA A 32 -6.63 -12.07 -28.38
N ALA A 33 -6.69 -10.84 -28.90
CA ALA A 33 -5.85 -9.76 -28.43
C ALA A 33 -6.31 -9.29 -27.04
N ILE A 34 -5.36 -8.85 -26.20
CA ILE A 34 -5.66 -8.25 -24.90
C ILE A 34 -4.86 -6.97 -24.76
N VAL A 35 -5.49 -5.94 -24.23
CA VAL A 35 -4.84 -4.65 -23.90
C VAL A 35 -4.96 -4.41 -22.40
N LEU A 36 -3.83 -4.16 -21.75
CA LEU A 36 -3.74 -3.78 -20.36
C LEU A 36 -3.46 -2.28 -20.28
N GLY A 37 -4.42 -1.52 -19.76
CA GLY A 37 -4.32 -0.06 -19.66
C GLY A 37 -3.97 0.37 -18.24
N SER A 38 -3.05 1.31 -18.10
CA SER A 38 -2.76 2.00 -16.84
C SER A 38 -1.89 3.23 -17.07
N ALA A 39 -2.08 4.26 -16.26
CA ALA A 39 -1.14 5.40 -16.19
C ALA A 39 0.15 5.03 -15.44
N THR A 40 0.07 4.05 -14.54
CA THR A 40 1.16 3.56 -13.70
C THR A 40 1.15 2.03 -13.66
N PRO A 41 1.54 1.36 -14.77
CA PRO A 41 1.51 -0.09 -14.88
C PRO A 41 2.23 -0.80 -13.74
N SER A 42 1.82 -2.04 -13.45
CA SER A 42 2.50 -2.87 -12.45
C SER A 42 3.91 -3.23 -12.90
N LEU A 43 4.81 -3.40 -11.93
CA LEU A 43 6.19 -3.81 -12.22
C LEU A 43 6.25 -5.19 -12.88
N GLU A 44 5.30 -6.06 -12.59
CA GLU A 44 5.14 -7.36 -13.26
C GLU A 44 4.85 -7.20 -14.75
N SER A 45 3.96 -6.27 -15.13
CA SER A 45 3.67 -5.95 -16.54
C SER A 45 4.86 -5.29 -17.22
N MET A 46 5.51 -4.34 -16.56
CA MET A 46 6.71 -3.67 -17.10
C MET A 46 7.87 -4.64 -17.30
N GLN A 47 8.08 -5.58 -16.40
CA GLN A 47 9.10 -6.62 -16.59
C GLN A 47 8.80 -7.51 -17.80
N ASN A 48 7.52 -7.81 -18.06
CA ASN A 48 7.13 -8.55 -19.26
C ASN A 48 7.38 -7.74 -20.55
N VAL A 49 7.22 -6.41 -20.49
CA VAL A 49 7.63 -5.51 -21.60
C VAL A 49 9.13 -5.57 -21.82
N LEU A 50 9.94 -5.43 -20.75
CA LEU A 50 11.40 -5.48 -20.83
C LEU A 50 11.92 -6.83 -21.35
N GLN A 51 11.18 -7.91 -21.08
CA GLN A 51 11.48 -9.25 -21.59
C GLN A 51 10.88 -9.53 -22.99
N HIS A 52 10.32 -8.52 -23.65
CA HIS A 52 9.68 -8.63 -24.97
C HIS A 52 8.51 -9.66 -25.04
N LYS A 53 7.89 -9.94 -23.89
CA LYS A 53 6.69 -10.77 -23.82
C LYS A 53 5.42 -9.97 -24.11
N TYR A 54 5.44 -8.67 -23.79
CA TYR A 54 4.35 -7.74 -24.08
C TYR A 54 4.85 -6.61 -24.99
N GLY A 55 3.98 -6.14 -25.88
CA GLY A 55 4.18 -4.89 -26.59
C GLY A 55 3.86 -3.73 -25.67
N LEU A 56 4.52 -2.59 -25.86
CA LEU A 56 4.25 -1.34 -25.15
C LEU A 56 3.73 -0.29 -26.13
N ALA A 57 2.60 0.34 -25.78
CA ALA A 57 2.09 1.53 -26.45
C ALA A 57 2.00 2.67 -25.43
N GLU A 58 2.78 3.72 -25.63
CA GLU A 58 2.80 4.87 -24.72
C GLU A 58 1.97 6.03 -25.28
N LEU A 59 1.00 6.49 -24.49
CA LEU A 59 0.24 7.70 -24.76
C LEU A 59 0.88 8.86 -24.00
N THR A 60 1.74 9.61 -24.66
CA THR A 60 2.54 10.69 -24.06
C THR A 60 1.82 12.03 -23.99
N LYS A 61 0.70 12.19 -24.71
CA LYS A 61 -0.09 13.44 -24.75
C LYS A 61 -1.43 13.25 -24.04
N ARG A 62 -1.73 14.15 -23.13
CA ARG A 62 -3.06 14.20 -22.50
C ARG A 62 -4.11 14.75 -23.48
N HIS A 63 -5.36 14.33 -23.28
CA HIS A 63 -6.50 14.90 -23.99
C HIS A 63 -6.53 16.43 -23.79
N ALA A 64 -6.83 17.17 -24.83
CA ALA A 64 -6.85 18.65 -24.86
C ALA A 64 -5.55 19.34 -24.41
N ASN A 65 -4.40 18.63 -24.38
CA ASN A 65 -3.09 19.15 -23.94
C ASN A 65 -3.11 19.76 -22.52
N ILE A 66 -4.02 19.34 -21.65
CA ILE A 66 -4.11 19.82 -20.27
C ILE A 66 -2.80 19.51 -19.53
N ALA A 67 -2.20 20.52 -18.90
CA ALA A 67 -0.95 20.37 -18.17
C ALA A 67 -1.13 19.45 -16.94
N MET A 68 -0.05 18.74 -16.58
CA MET A 68 -0.01 17.98 -15.32
C MET A 68 -0.05 18.95 -14.14
N PRO A 69 -0.73 18.59 -13.02
CA PRO A 69 -0.71 19.40 -11.81
C PRO A 69 0.71 19.56 -11.26
N SER A 70 0.98 20.68 -10.60
CA SER A 70 2.26 20.85 -9.90
C SER A 70 2.23 20.11 -8.58
N ILE A 71 3.21 19.24 -8.33
CA ILE A 71 3.35 18.51 -7.06
C ILE A 71 4.50 19.12 -6.27
N ASN A 72 4.22 19.55 -5.05
CA ASN A 72 5.22 20.13 -4.15
C ASN A 72 5.25 19.35 -2.84
N LEU A 73 6.44 19.08 -2.33
CA LEU A 73 6.66 18.43 -1.05
C LEU A 73 6.79 19.49 0.05
N ILE A 74 6.18 19.21 1.20
CA ILE A 74 6.29 20.05 2.39
C ILE A 74 7.09 19.28 3.43
N ASP A 75 8.26 19.80 3.80
CA ASP A 75 9.08 19.23 4.86
C ASP A 75 8.46 19.50 6.24
N LEU A 76 7.84 18.47 6.81
CA LEU A 76 7.25 18.55 8.13
C LEU A 76 8.28 18.79 9.24
N LYS A 77 9.52 18.32 9.09
CA LYS A 77 10.60 18.57 10.06
C LYS A 77 10.87 20.06 10.18
N GLU A 78 10.96 20.74 9.05
CA GLU A 78 11.15 22.18 8.99
C GLU A 78 9.95 22.94 9.60
N GLN A 79 8.73 22.51 9.25
CA GLN A 79 7.50 23.12 9.78
C GLN A 79 7.39 22.98 11.30
N TYR A 80 7.72 21.82 11.86
CA TYR A 80 7.78 21.60 13.31
C TYR A 80 8.87 22.46 13.97
N LYS A 81 10.10 22.48 13.43
CA LYS A 81 11.20 23.28 13.94
C LYS A 81 10.87 24.78 13.98
N LYS A 82 10.17 25.26 12.95
CA LYS A 82 9.75 26.67 12.85
C LYS A 82 8.45 26.96 13.63
N LYS A 83 7.85 25.99 14.32
CA LYS A 83 6.55 26.09 15.03
C LYS A 83 5.40 26.56 14.13
N LYS A 84 5.42 26.16 12.86
CA LYS A 84 4.44 26.53 11.83
C LYS A 84 3.35 25.47 11.61
N MET A 85 3.38 24.40 12.38
CA MET A 85 2.30 23.43 12.44
C MET A 85 1.13 23.92 13.29
N LYS A 86 -0.09 23.67 12.82
CA LYS A 86 -1.32 23.84 13.61
C LYS A 86 -2.11 22.54 13.50
N LEU A 87 -2.20 21.81 14.60
CA LEU A 87 -2.64 20.41 14.61
C LEU A 87 -1.78 19.57 13.65
N GLN A 88 -2.39 18.85 12.69
CA GLN A 88 -1.67 18.07 11.67
C GLN A 88 -1.45 18.83 10.35
N PHE A 89 -1.73 20.13 10.30
CA PHE A 89 -1.63 20.94 9.10
C PHE A 89 -0.42 21.87 9.15
N SER A 90 0.44 21.78 8.14
CA SER A 90 1.53 22.73 7.93
C SER A 90 0.99 24.10 7.46
N GLU A 91 1.76 25.16 7.70
CA GLU A 91 1.39 26.50 7.27
C GLU A 91 1.18 26.59 5.75
N PRO A 92 2.06 26.03 4.87
CA PRO A 92 1.84 26.07 3.42
C PRO A 92 0.55 25.37 2.99
N LEU A 93 0.19 24.25 3.65
CA LEU A 93 -1.05 23.55 3.31
C LEU A 93 -2.27 24.35 3.73
N ARG A 94 -2.25 24.99 4.93
CA ARG A 94 -3.36 25.82 5.38
C ARG A 94 -3.59 27.03 4.48
N TRP A 95 -2.52 27.71 4.07
CA TRP A 95 -2.62 28.83 3.14
C TRP A 95 -3.16 28.41 1.77
N ALA A 96 -2.71 27.26 1.25
CA ALA A 96 -3.22 26.76 -0.01
C ALA A 96 -4.70 26.38 0.06
N ILE A 97 -5.18 25.82 1.19
CA ILE A 97 -6.61 25.56 1.41
C ILE A 97 -7.39 26.88 1.40
N GLU A 98 -6.94 27.87 2.16
CA GLU A 98 -7.58 29.19 2.24
C GLU A 98 -7.63 29.90 0.88
N GLU A 99 -6.52 29.90 0.15
CA GLU A 99 -6.43 30.44 -1.22
C GLU A 99 -7.43 29.76 -2.17
N THR A 100 -7.49 28.43 -2.13
CA THR A 100 -8.38 27.63 -2.99
C THR A 100 -9.85 27.89 -2.69
N LEU A 101 -10.23 27.88 -1.42
CA LEU A 101 -11.61 28.18 -0.99
C LEU A 101 -12.01 29.61 -1.34
N SER A 102 -11.11 30.59 -1.16
CA SER A 102 -11.35 31.99 -1.52
C SER A 102 -11.55 32.19 -3.02
N ALA A 103 -10.95 31.33 -3.84
CA ALA A 103 -11.14 31.31 -5.29
C ALA A 103 -12.44 30.60 -5.73
N GLY A 104 -13.25 30.09 -4.81
CA GLY A 104 -14.46 29.32 -5.07
C GLY A 104 -14.19 27.91 -5.60
N GLU A 105 -12.95 27.41 -5.47
CA GLU A 105 -12.53 26.07 -5.88
C GLU A 105 -12.59 25.09 -4.69
N GLN A 106 -12.66 23.80 -5.01
CA GLN A 106 -12.78 22.74 -4.02
C GLN A 106 -11.42 22.13 -3.66
N VAL A 107 -11.35 21.53 -2.48
CA VAL A 107 -10.16 20.89 -1.93
C VAL A 107 -10.41 19.41 -1.69
N ILE A 108 -9.46 18.56 -2.09
CA ILE A 108 -9.40 17.16 -1.70
C ILE A 108 -8.25 16.96 -0.73
N LEU A 109 -8.52 16.36 0.44
CA LEU A 109 -7.49 15.94 1.38
C LEU A 109 -7.42 14.43 1.46
N PHE A 110 -6.30 13.91 0.98
CA PHE A 110 -6.03 12.49 1.00
C PHE A 110 -5.34 12.07 2.31
N GLN A 111 -5.99 11.15 3.03
CA GLN A 111 -5.45 10.53 4.23
C GLN A 111 -5.47 9.01 4.09
N ASN A 112 -4.31 8.36 4.07
CA ASN A 112 -4.25 6.91 3.98
C ASN A 112 -4.52 6.26 5.34
N ARG A 113 -5.70 5.61 5.47
CA ARG A 113 -6.09 4.88 6.69
C ARG A 113 -5.97 3.36 6.54
N ARG A 114 -5.72 2.82 5.33
CA ARG A 114 -5.74 1.37 5.12
C ARG A 114 -4.50 0.69 5.69
N GLY A 115 -4.75 -0.29 6.57
CA GLY A 115 -3.75 -1.17 7.14
C GLY A 115 -2.95 -0.50 8.25
N TYR A 116 -3.59 -0.25 9.39
CA TYR A 116 -2.90 0.17 10.61
C TYR A 116 -1.91 -0.93 11.05
N ALA A 117 -0.72 -0.90 10.47
CA ALA A 117 0.44 -1.52 11.08
C ALA A 117 1.03 -0.46 12.03
N PRO A 118 1.13 -0.69 13.32
CA PRO A 118 1.75 0.25 14.25
C PRO A 118 3.26 0.31 13.97
N ILE A 119 3.62 1.22 13.08
CA ILE A 119 5.00 1.50 12.70
C ILE A 119 5.54 2.57 13.64
N VAL A 120 6.77 2.42 14.09
CA VAL A 120 7.46 3.43 14.88
C VAL A 120 8.14 4.41 13.93
N GLU A 121 7.88 5.70 14.12
CA GLU A 121 8.45 6.78 13.31
C GLU A 121 9.04 7.85 14.22
N CYS A 122 10.17 8.41 13.83
CA CYS A 122 10.78 9.55 14.48
C CYS A 122 10.23 10.85 13.88
N PHE A 123 9.56 11.67 14.67
CA PHE A 123 9.01 12.95 14.21
C PHE A 123 10.06 14.03 13.94
N SER A 124 11.29 13.84 14.45
CA SER A 124 12.39 14.77 14.19
C SER A 124 13.07 14.54 12.83
N CYS A 125 13.20 13.27 12.37
CA CYS A 125 13.93 12.96 11.13
C CYS A 125 13.20 12.01 10.17
N GLY A 126 12.01 11.51 10.54
CA GLY A 126 11.22 10.59 9.70
C GLY A 126 11.78 9.15 9.65
N HIS A 127 12.79 8.84 10.45
CA HIS A 127 13.36 7.48 10.44
C HIS A 127 12.37 6.44 10.96
N THR A 128 12.24 5.35 10.20
CA THR A 128 11.46 4.17 10.55
C THR A 128 12.36 2.94 10.56
N PRO A 129 12.36 2.10 11.61
CA PRO A 129 13.15 0.87 11.65
C PRO A 129 12.73 -0.13 10.57
N HIS A 130 13.70 -0.68 9.85
CA HIS A 130 13.51 -1.65 8.77
C HIS A 130 14.11 -3.02 9.08
N CYS A 131 13.55 -4.06 8.51
CA CYS A 131 14.11 -5.41 8.56
C CYS A 131 15.33 -5.50 7.66
N LYS A 132 16.45 -5.96 8.22
CA LYS A 132 17.73 -6.08 7.49
C LYS A 132 17.70 -7.10 6.34
N SER A 133 16.76 -8.05 6.37
CA SER A 133 16.73 -9.17 5.41
C SER A 133 15.55 -9.11 4.44
N CYS A 134 14.51 -8.31 4.72
CA CYS A 134 13.25 -8.34 3.95
C CYS A 134 12.90 -7.02 3.26
N ASP A 135 13.66 -5.96 3.49
CA ASP A 135 13.39 -4.64 2.93
C ASP A 135 11.95 -4.15 3.18
N VAL A 136 11.49 -4.33 4.41
CA VAL A 136 10.17 -3.86 4.88
C VAL A 136 10.31 -3.25 6.26
N SER A 137 9.46 -2.28 6.58
CA SER A 137 9.40 -1.69 7.91
C SER A 137 9.01 -2.70 8.98
N LEU A 138 9.55 -2.53 10.18
CA LEU A 138 9.20 -3.34 11.34
C LEU A 138 7.89 -2.84 11.96
N THR A 139 7.07 -3.77 12.40
CA THR A 139 5.81 -3.49 13.10
C THR A 139 6.01 -3.53 14.60
N PHE A 140 5.50 -2.55 15.31
CA PHE A 140 5.59 -2.46 16.76
C PHE A 140 4.53 -3.31 17.46
N HIS A 141 4.95 -4.17 18.38
CA HIS A 141 4.10 -4.96 19.25
C HIS A 141 4.13 -4.40 20.68
N SER A 142 3.14 -3.58 21.02
CA SER A 142 3.09 -2.86 22.30
C SER A 142 3.15 -3.76 23.52
N ASN A 143 2.49 -4.92 23.48
CA ASN A 143 2.45 -5.88 24.60
C ASN A 143 3.82 -6.49 24.91
N ALA A 144 4.69 -6.62 23.91
CA ALA A 144 6.03 -7.20 24.07
C ALA A 144 7.15 -6.13 24.03
N GLY A 145 6.84 -4.88 23.69
CA GLY A 145 7.81 -3.81 23.55
C GLY A 145 8.81 -3.99 22.38
N VAL A 146 8.49 -4.87 21.43
CA VAL A 146 9.39 -5.25 20.31
C VAL A 146 8.88 -4.75 18.96
N LEU A 147 9.84 -4.54 18.07
CA LEU A 147 9.65 -4.31 16.65
C LEU A 147 9.87 -5.63 15.91
N ARG A 148 8.91 -6.09 15.12
CA ARG A 148 8.96 -7.40 14.45
C ARG A 148 8.73 -7.31 12.95
N CYS A 149 9.49 -8.09 12.20
CA CYS A 149 9.24 -8.36 10.80
C CYS A 149 8.23 -9.52 10.64
N HIS A 150 7.07 -9.27 10.05
CA HIS A 150 6.06 -10.31 9.80
C HIS A 150 6.36 -11.23 8.60
N TYR A 151 7.51 -11.06 7.95
CA TYR A 151 7.96 -11.94 6.87
C TYR A 151 8.92 -13.02 7.36
N CYS A 152 9.95 -12.62 8.12
CA CYS A 152 11.01 -13.54 8.54
C CYS A 152 11.10 -13.77 10.05
N GLY A 153 10.37 -12.99 10.87
CA GLY A 153 10.37 -13.07 12.32
C GLY A 153 11.52 -12.31 12.99
N TYR A 154 12.34 -11.56 12.23
CA TYR A 154 13.34 -10.71 12.85
C TYR A 154 12.72 -9.77 13.87
N GLU A 155 13.36 -9.71 15.07
CA GLU A 155 12.91 -8.85 16.17
C GLU A 155 14.05 -7.97 16.69
N GLU A 156 13.67 -6.77 17.13
CA GLU A 156 14.51 -5.90 17.94
C GLU A 156 13.67 -5.14 18.97
N TYR A 157 14.27 -4.74 20.08
CA TYR A 157 13.56 -3.93 21.07
C TYR A 157 13.34 -2.51 20.57
N LYS A 158 12.14 -1.95 20.85
CA LYS A 158 11.89 -0.54 20.63
C LYS A 158 12.79 0.29 21.54
N LYS A 159 13.66 1.08 20.95
CA LYS A 159 14.49 2.03 21.68
C LYS A 159 13.69 3.28 22.05
N SER A 160 14.08 3.93 23.15
CA SER A 160 13.53 5.23 23.57
C SER A 160 14.02 6.39 22.69
N GLN A 161 15.14 6.17 21.97
CA GLN A 161 15.77 7.16 21.10
C GLN A 161 15.79 6.68 19.66
N CYS A 162 15.72 7.60 18.72
CA CYS A 162 15.86 7.33 17.31
C CYS A 162 17.30 6.86 16.98
N ASN A 163 17.41 5.72 16.27
CA ASN A 163 18.69 5.18 15.85
C ASN A 163 19.45 6.06 14.83
N ALA A 164 18.72 6.94 14.11
CA ALA A 164 19.32 7.79 13.08
C ALA A 164 19.76 9.17 13.59
N CYS A 165 18.98 9.81 14.48
CA CYS A 165 19.26 11.19 14.92
C CYS A 165 19.33 11.39 16.44
N GLY A 166 19.14 10.35 17.25
CA GLY A 166 19.18 10.42 18.71
C GLY A 166 17.97 11.08 19.37
N SER A 167 16.97 11.56 18.62
CA SER A 167 15.79 12.22 19.17
C SER A 167 14.97 11.26 20.02
N LEU A 168 14.37 11.78 21.10
CA LEU A 168 13.41 11.07 21.95
C LEU A 168 11.98 11.08 21.37
N ASP A 169 11.73 11.86 20.33
CA ASP A 169 10.42 12.03 19.73
C ASP A 169 10.10 10.89 18.75
N VAL A 170 9.92 9.70 19.31
CA VAL A 170 9.68 8.46 18.59
C VAL A 170 8.33 7.86 18.99
N SER A 171 7.38 7.80 18.08
CA SER A 171 6.01 7.37 18.36
C SER A 171 5.40 6.50 17.26
N THR A 172 4.28 5.85 17.59
CA THR A 172 3.41 5.10 16.67
C THR A 172 2.14 5.86 16.30
N LYS A 173 2.08 7.16 16.59
CA LYS A 173 0.88 7.97 16.39
C LYS A 173 0.62 8.23 14.91
N GLY A 174 -0.53 7.76 14.42
CA GLY A 174 -1.16 8.20 13.19
C GLY A 174 -2.49 8.88 13.49
N PHE A 175 -3.03 9.64 12.57
CA PHE A 175 -4.36 10.24 12.66
C PHE A 175 -5.29 9.69 11.57
N GLY A 176 -6.59 9.55 11.90
CA GLY A 176 -7.61 9.06 10.98
C GLY A 176 -8.35 10.20 10.26
N THR A 177 -9.17 9.85 9.27
CA THR A 177 -10.03 10.79 8.55
C THR A 177 -10.94 11.60 9.47
N GLU A 178 -11.47 11.00 10.55
CA GLU A 178 -12.29 11.68 11.56
C GLU A 178 -11.54 12.81 12.25
N GLN A 179 -10.30 12.56 12.65
CA GLN A 179 -9.47 13.59 13.29
C GLN A 179 -9.10 14.70 12.33
N VAL A 180 -8.90 14.39 11.03
CA VAL A 180 -8.67 15.41 9.99
C VAL A 180 -9.92 16.30 9.85
N VAL A 181 -11.11 15.72 9.77
CA VAL A 181 -12.38 16.48 9.69
C VAL A 181 -12.57 17.37 10.91
N ALA A 182 -12.46 16.84 12.12
CA ALA A 182 -12.59 17.63 13.35
C ALA A 182 -11.59 18.79 13.40
N SER A 183 -10.38 18.59 12.89
CA SER A 183 -9.38 19.67 12.83
C SER A 183 -9.71 20.74 11.78
N LEU A 184 -10.31 20.35 10.65
CA LEU A 184 -10.75 21.29 9.62
C LEU A 184 -11.90 22.17 10.10
N GLU A 185 -12.87 21.61 10.82
CA GLU A 185 -13.97 22.35 11.41
C GLU A 185 -13.48 23.44 12.38
N VAL A 186 -12.37 23.19 13.08
CA VAL A 186 -11.72 24.20 13.96
C VAL A 186 -10.93 25.23 13.16
N LEU A 187 -10.25 24.81 12.08
CA LEU A 187 -9.36 25.69 11.31
C LEU A 187 -10.11 26.53 10.27
N PHE A 188 -11.17 25.98 9.70
CA PHE A 188 -11.99 26.56 8.63
C PHE A 188 -13.47 26.40 8.95
N PRO A 189 -14.00 27.12 9.96
CA PRO A 189 -15.37 26.91 10.45
C PRO A 189 -16.47 27.22 9.41
N GLU A 190 -16.16 28.04 8.41
CA GLU A 190 -17.10 28.38 7.33
C GLU A 190 -17.13 27.34 6.19
N ALA A 191 -16.13 26.43 6.15
CA ALA A 191 -16.04 25.44 5.09
C ALA A 191 -16.89 24.20 5.37
N ARG A 192 -17.63 23.74 4.38
CA ARG A 192 -18.43 22.51 4.45
C ARG A 192 -17.53 21.32 4.20
N VAL A 193 -17.25 20.55 5.24
CA VAL A 193 -16.34 19.41 5.18
C VAL A 193 -17.11 18.11 4.97
N GLY A 194 -16.74 17.33 3.94
CA GLY A 194 -17.24 15.99 3.69
C GLY A 194 -16.21 14.91 3.99
N ARG A 195 -16.67 13.70 4.34
CA ARG A 195 -15.80 12.53 4.59
C ARG A 195 -16.18 11.36 3.71
N MET A 196 -15.19 10.78 3.01
CA MET A 196 -15.35 9.61 2.15
C MET A 196 -14.39 8.49 2.58
N ASP A 197 -14.86 7.58 3.40
CA ASP A 197 -14.16 6.37 3.80
C ASP A 197 -15.13 5.18 3.90
N LEU A 198 -14.58 3.99 4.26
CA LEU A 198 -15.39 2.77 4.38
C LEU A 198 -16.56 2.89 5.37
N ASP A 199 -16.45 3.72 6.40
CA ASP A 199 -17.48 3.82 7.41
C ASP A 199 -18.65 4.69 6.91
N THR A 200 -18.35 5.75 6.16
CA THR A 200 -19.37 6.66 5.58
C THR A 200 -20.01 6.10 4.31
N THR A 201 -19.37 5.14 3.63
CA THR A 201 -19.83 4.59 2.35
C THR A 201 -20.48 3.21 2.46
N ARG A 202 -20.70 2.68 3.67
CA ARG A 202 -21.34 1.36 3.88
C ARG A 202 -22.82 1.33 3.55
N ALA A 203 -23.51 2.45 3.66
CA ALA A 203 -24.91 2.54 3.29
C ALA A 203 -25.09 2.35 1.78
N LYS A 204 -26.21 1.77 1.38
CA LYS A 204 -26.59 1.69 -0.03
C LYS A 204 -26.61 3.11 -0.60
N ASP A 205 -25.90 3.31 -1.72
CA ASP A 205 -25.73 4.59 -2.41
C ASP A 205 -24.93 5.67 -1.65
N GLY A 206 -24.42 5.40 -0.43
CA GLY A 206 -23.67 6.38 0.37
C GLY A 206 -22.42 6.92 -0.34
N TYR A 207 -21.76 6.09 -1.15
CA TYR A 207 -20.65 6.52 -1.99
C TYR A 207 -21.08 7.55 -3.05
N GLN A 208 -22.15 7.26 -3.79
CA GLN A 208 -22.65 8.14 -4.85
C GLN A 208 -23.18 9.45 -4.29
N GLN A 209 -23.90 9.41 -3.18
CA GLN A 209 -24.42 10.61 -2.53
C GLN A 209 -23.32 11.60 -2.13
N ILE A 210 -22.17 11.13 -1.63
CA ILE A 210 -21.04 11.99 -1.30
C ILE A 210 -20.44 12.63 -2.54
N ILE A 211 -20.35 11.89 -3.64
CA ILE A 211 -19.87 12.37 -4.93
C ILE A 211 -20.79 13.46 -5.46
N ASP A 212 -22.10 13.18 -5.53
CA ASP A 212 -23.11 14.12 -6.05
C ASP A 212 -23.10 15.44 -5.25
N ARG A 213 -23.01 15.36 -3.93
CA ARG A 213 -22.91 16.54 -3.05
C ARG A 213 -21.63 17.34 -3.27
N PHE A 214 -20.52 16.65 -3.53
CA PHE A 214 -19.26 17.33 -3.85
C PHE A 214 -19.30 17.99 -5.21
N GLU A 215 -19.84 17.32 -6.24
CA GLU A 215 -20.04 17.89 -7.58
C GLU A 215 -21.02 19.07 -7.59
N GLN A 216 -22.02 19.08 -6.71
CA GLN A 216 -22.99 20.15 -6.55
C GLN A 216 -22.48 21.30 -5.65
N HIS A 217 -21.19 21.30 -5.30
CA HIS A 217 -20.60 22.29 -4.39
C HIS A 217 -21.29 22.39 -3.02
N GLU A 218 -21.93 21.32 -2.52
CA GLU A 218 -22.43 21.24 -1.15
C GLU A 218 -21.31 20.89 -0.14
N ILE A 219 -20.17 20.44 -0.63
CA ILE A 219 -18.96 20.13 0.13
C ILE A 219 -17.79 20.93 -0.49
N ASP A 220 -17.10 21.70 0.32
CA ASP A 220 -15.95 22.51 -0.08
C ASP A 220 -14.64 21.76 0.08
N ILE A 221 -14.52 20.98 1.16
CA ILE A 221 -13.32 20.15 1.44
C ILE A 221 -13.75 18.69 1.58
N LEU A 222 -13.27 17.82 0.71
CA LEU A 222 -13.51 16.39 0.78
C LEU A 222 -12.31 15.65 1.37
N VAL A 223 -12.46 15.07 2.56
CA VAL A 223 -11.44 14.26 3.22
C VAL A 223 -11.71 12.78 2.91
N GLY A 224 -10.73 12.07 2.39
CA GLY A 224 -10.96 10.65 2.11
C GLY A 224 -9.69 9.81 1.99
N THR A 225 -9.93 8.52 1.76
CA THR A 225 -8.90 7.50 1.65
C THR A 225 -8.68 7.11 0.18
N GLN A 226 -8.12 5.93 -0.07
CA GLN A 226 -7.92 5.40 -1.44
C GLN A 226 -9.19 5.38 -2.31
N MET A 227 -10.36 5.57 -1.74
CA MET A 227 -11.60 5.71 -2.52
C MET A 227 -11.59 6.95 -3.43
N LEU A 228 -10.86 8.01 -3.03
CA LEU A 228 -10.69 9.23 -3.82
C LEU A 228 -9.77 9.05 -5.05
N SER A 229 -8.98 7.99 -5.07
CA SER A 229 -8.05 7.76 -6.19
C SER A 229 -8.71 7.15 -7.44
N LYS A 230 -9.93 6.61 -7.33
CA LYS A 230 -10.56 5.79 -8.37
C LYS A 230 -11.78 6.44 -8.99
N GLY A 231 -11.84 6.42 -10.33
CA GLY A 231 -13.07 6.62 -11.11
C GLY A 231 -13.80 7.96 -10.96
N LEU A 232 -13.22 8.92 -10.23
CA LEU A 232 -13.84 10.21 -9.96
C LEU A 232 -13.32 11.26 -10.95
N ASP A 233 -14.21 12.10 -11.46
CA ASP A 233 -13.90 13.18 -12.40
C ASP A 233 -14.43 14.53 -11.89
N PHE A 234 -13.75 15.05 -10.88
CA PHE A 234 -14.11 16.36 -10.32
C PHE A 234 -13.47 17.49 -11.15
N ARG A 235 -14.26 18.48 -11.57
CA ARG A 235 -13.82 19.56 -12.44
C ARG A 235 -13.20 20.74 -11.68
N ASP A 236 -13.74 21.05 -10.50
CA ASP A 236 -13.44 22.29 -9.78
C ASP A 236 -12.47 22.09 -8.60
N VAL A 237 -11.68 21.02 -8.63
CA VAL A 237 -10.66 20.75 -7.62
C VAL A 237 -9.38 21.50 -7.93
N GLY A 238 -9.16 22.60 -7.21
CA GLY A 238 -7.94 23.42 -7.34
C GLY A 238 -6.75 22.84 -6.55
N LEU A 239 -7.03 22.23 -5.38
CA LEU A 239 -6.01 21.71 -4.47
C LEU A 239 -6.25 20.25 -4.09
N VAL A 240 -5.19 19.46 -4.16
CA VAL A 240 -5.10 18.15 -3.52
C VAL A 240 -4.02 18.18 -2.44
N GLY A 241 -4.39 17.91 -1.20
CA GLY A 241 -3.48 17.78 -0.07
C GLY A 241 -3.29 16.33 0.36
N VAL A 242 -2.05 15.86 0.47
CA VAL A 242 -1.72 14.55 1.04
C VAL A 242 -1.21 14.76 2.46
N MET A 243 -1.94 14.21 3.45
CA MET A 243 -1.72 14.50 4.85
C MET A 243 -0.52 13.77 5.47
N ALA A 244 -0.20 12.57 5.02
CA ALA A 244 0.89 11.75 5.58
C ALA A 244 1.40 10.74 4.52
N ALA A 245 2.34 11.16 3.69
CA ALA A 245 2.94 10.26 2.68
C ALA A 245 3.83 9.18 3.31
N ASP A 246 4.46 9.48 4.44
CA ASP A 246 5.36 8.56 5.14
C ASP A 246 4.68 7.24 5.54
N ALA A 247 3.40 7.28 5.89
CA ALA A 247 2.63 6.09 6.20
C ALA A 247 2.46 5.13 4.99
N LEU A 248 2.53 5.65 3.77
CA LEU A 248 2.53 4.86 2.54
C LEU A 248 3.90 4.26 2.28
N LEU A 249 4.95 5.08 2.36
CA LEU A 249 6.34 4.68 2.15
C LEU A 249 6.77 3.59 3.13
N ASN A 250 6.42 3.78 4.41
CA ASN A 250 6.83 2.91 5.50
C ASN A 250 5.87 1.73 5.73
N PHE A 251 4.92 1.47 4.83
CA PHE A 251 4.05 0.30 4.96
C PHE A 251 4.88 -0.99 4.89
N PRO A 252 4.67 -1.98 5.80
CA PRO A 252 5.50 -3.18 5.89
C PRO A 252 5.18 -4.20 4.79
N ASP A 253 5.32 -3.79 3.54
CA ASP A 253 5.12 -4.59 2.34
C ASP A 253 6.18 -4.25 1.30
N PHE A 254 6.74 -5.23 0.62
CA PHE A 254 7.78 -5.01 -0.39
C PHE A 254 7.28 -4.21 -1.62
N ARG A 255 5.97 -4.07 -1.78
CA ARG A 255 5.34 -3.23 -2.80
C ARG A 255 5.06 -1.80 -2.32
N ALA A 256 5.44 -1.44 -1.09
CA ALA A 256 5.07 -0.16 -0.50
C ALA A 256 5.47 1.03 -1.40
N HIS A 257 6.66 1.02 -1.93
CA HIS A 257 7.20 2.09 -2.79
C HIS A 257 6.44 2.19 -4.12
N GLU A 258 6.24 1.07 -4.83
CA GLU A 258 5.44 1.03 -6.05
C GLU A 258 4.02 1.54 -5.81
N LYS A 259 3.35 1.02 -4.76
CA LYS A 259 1.99 1.44 -4.41
C LYS A 259 1.92 2.92 -4.01
N THR A 260 2.94 3.44 -3.34
CA THR A 260 3.03 4.86 -3.00
C THR A 260 3.10 5.71 -4.26
N PHE A 261 3.99 5.36 -5.20
CA PHE A 261 4.10 6.07 -6.47
C PHE A 261 2.77 6.05 -7.23
N GLN A 262 2.18 4.87 -7.41
CA GLN A 262 0.90 4.70 -8.11
C GLN A 262 -0.20 5.53 -7.48
N LEU A 263 -0.37 5.42 -6.18
CA LEU A 263 -1.43 6.09 -5.45
C LEU A 263 -1.27 7.61 -5.45
N LEU A 264 -0.08 8.12 -5.17
CA LEU A 264 0.17 9.57 -5.15
C LEU A 264 0.00 10.19 -6.55
N THR A 265 0.43 9.50 -7.60
CA THR A 265 0.23 9.93 -8.99
C THR A 265 -1.26 9.94 -9.36
N GLN A 266 -2.02 8.93 -8.96
CA GLN A 266 -3.47 8.88 -9.20
C GLN A 266 -4.23 9.98 -8.44
N VAL A 267 -3.88 10.20 -7.17
CA VAL A 267 -4.48 11.25 -6.34
C VAL A 267 -4.10 12.63 -6.89
N ALA A 268 -2.86 12.83 -7.30
CA ALA A 268 -2.43 14.05 -7.95
C ALA A 268 -3.23 14.35 -9.23
N GLY A 269 -3.54 13.33 -10.01
CA GLY A 269 -4.36 13.45 -11.22
C GLY A 269 -5.81 13.90 -10.97
N ARG A 270 -6.25 14.07 -9.72
CA ARG A 270 -7.58 14.65 -9.38
C ARG A 270 -7.57 16.18 -9.38
N ALA A 271 -6.42 16.82 -9.24
CA ALA A 271 -6.30 18.28 -9.34
C ALA A 271 -6.16 18.73 -10.80
N GLY A 272 -6.72 19.89 -11.15
CA GLY A 272 -6.47 20.60 -12.41
C GLY A 272 -6.94 19.82 -13.64
N ARG A 273 -8.22 19.53 -13.72
CA ARG A 273 -8.86 18.95 -14.92
C ARG A 273 -9.50 19.98 -15.84
N THR A 274 -9.41 21.23 -15.48
CA THR A 274 -9.81 22.40 -16.27
C THR A 274 -8.58 23.11 -16.83
N GLU A 275 -8.76 24.27 -17.47
CA GLU A 275 -7.65 25.08 -18.01
C GLU A 275 -6.69 25.58 -16.92
N LYS A 276 -7.14 25.66 -15.67
CA LYS A 276 -6.28 26.05 -14.54
C LYS A 276 -5.41 24.88 -14.10
N LYS A 277 -4.13 25.17 -13.87
CA LYS A 277 -3.16 24.18 -13.39
C LYS A 277 -3.46 23.82 -11.93
N GLY A 278 -3.84 22.57 -11.67
CA GLY A 278 -4.07 22.06 -10.33
C GLY A 278 -2.79 22.06 -9.47
N LYS A 279 -2.97 22.22 -8.17
CA LYS A 279 -1.89 22.22 -7.16
C LYS A 279 -2.00 20.99 -6.27
N VAL A 280 -0.87 20.32 -6.05
CA VAL A 280 -0.79 19.16 -5.14
C VAL A 280 0.27 19.44 -4.09
N LEU A 281 -0.10 19.30 -2.82
CA LEU A 281 0.81 19.47 -1.70
C LEU A 281 0.91 18.17 -0.91
N ILE A 282 2.11 17.65 -0.76
CA ILE A 282 2.37 16.40 -0.04
C ILE A 282 3.15 16.71 1.23
N GLN A 283 2.54 16.49 2.38
CA GLN A 283 3.20 16.59 3.68
C GLN A 283 4.01 15.33 3.96
N THR A 284 5.29 15.48 4.28
CA THR A 284 6.19 14.37 4.57
C THR A 284 7.33 14.77 5.49
N TYR A 285 7.83 13.83 6.30
CA TYR A 285 9.08 13.96 7.05
C TYR A 285 10.32 13.60 6.20
N GLN A 286 10.12 13.04 4.99
CA GLN A 286 11.18 12.54 4.13
C GLN A 286 11.11 13.16 2.72
N PRO A 287 11.20 14.51 2.58
CA PRO A 287 11.08 15.15 1.27
C PRO A 287 12.13 14.66 0.27
N GLU A 288 13.32 14.26 0.74
CA GLU A 288 14.40 13.73 -0.09
C GLU A 288 14.22 12.25 -0.49
N HIS A 289 13.13 11.60 -0.06
CA HIS A 289 12.88 10.20 -0.39
C HIS A 289 12.69 10.05 -1.89
N GLN A 290 13.46 9.16 -2.51
CA GLN A 290 13.55 8.98 -3.96
C GLN A 290 12.15 8.80 -4.62
N ILE A 291 11.28 7.98 -4.04
CA ILE A 291 9.91 7.77 -4.55
C ILE A 291 9.12 9.07 -4.60
N LEU A 292 9.23 9.92 -3.57
CA LEU A 292 8.52 11.20 -3.54
C LEU A 292 9.08 12.18 -4.60
N GLN A 293 10.40 12.21 -4.78
CA GLN A 293 11.03 12.99 -5.84
C GLN A 293 10.56 12.51 -7.23
N GLN A 294 10.51 11.19 -7.45
CA GLN A 294 10.01 10.61 -8.69
C GLN A 294 8.52 10.90 -8.92
N VAL A 295 7.71 10.99 -7.86
CA VAL A 295 6.30 11.41 -7.95
C VAL A 295 6.20 12.87 -8.37
N THR A 296 7.01 13.79 -7.83
CA THR A 296 6.96 15.22 -8.17
C THR A 296 7.30 15.50 -9.63
N SER A 297 8.20 14.70 -10.20
CA SER A 297 8.65 14.80 -11.61
C SER A 297 7.92 13.83 -12.57
N TYR A 298 6.99 13.03 -12.06
CA TYR A 298 6.28 11.99 -12.83
C TYR A 298 7.21 10.96 -13.49
N GLU A 299 8.34 10.66 -12.88
CA GLU A 299 9.38 9.76 -13.41
C GLU A 299 9.06 8.29 -13.19
N PHE A 300 8.02 7.78 -13.85
CA PHE A 300 7.61 6.39 -13.75
C PHE A 300 8.72 5.41 -14.17
N GLN A 301 9.45 5.69 -15.25
CA GLN A 301 10.51 4.81 -15.77
C GLN A 301 11.68 4.68 -14.77
N SER A 302 12.06 5.80 -14.12
CA SER A 302 13.09 5.81 -13.09
C SER A 302 12.67 4.96 -11.88
N MET A 303 11.43 5.13 -11.40
CA MET A 303 10.84 4.32 -10.32
C MET A 303 10.83 2.83 -10.69
N CYS A 304 10.38 2.47 -11.89
CA CYS A 304 10.36 1.08 -12.34
C CYS A 304 11.75 0.44 -12.30
N LYS A 305 12.76 1.10 -12.84
CA LYS A 305 14.14 0.60 -12.89
C LYS A 305 14.68 0.33 -11.50
N GLU A 306 14.51 1.28 -10.59
CA GLU A 306 14.99 1.18 -9.21
C GLU A 306 14.28 0.06 -8.46
N GLN A 307 12.95 0.02 -8.52
CA GLN A 307 12.16 -0.98 -7.80
C GLN A 307 12.38 -2.39 -8.36
N LEU A 308 12.54 -2.56 -9.67
CA LEU A 308 12.89 -3.86 -10.25
C LEU A 308 14.26 -4.33 -9.75
N TYR A 309 15.26 -3.44 -9.72
CA TYR A 309 16.57 -3.78 -9.17
C TYR A 309 16.50 -4.27 -7.71
N GLN A 310 15.78 -3.55 -6.85
CA GLN A 310 15.59 -3.95 -5.46
C GLN A 310 14.86 -5.31 -5.34
N ARG A 311 13.82 -5.53 -6.15
CA ARG A 311 13.10 -6.80 -6.15
C ARG A 311 13.92 -7.99 -6.61
N GLU A 312 14.87 -7.79 -7.51
CA GLU A 312 15.81 -8.81 -7.93
C GLU A 312 16.74 -9.21 -6.78
N ILE A 313 17.34 -8.22 -6.09
CA ILE A 313 18.24 -8.45 -4.94
C ILE A 313 17.51 -9.22 -3.83
N TYR A 314 16.31 -8.77 -3.47
CA TYR A 314 15.53 -9.38 -2.37
C TYR A 314 14.69 -10.58 -2.80
N LYS A 315 14.78 -11.00 -4.07
CA LYS A 315 14.05 -12.16 -4.63
C LYS A 315 12.54 -12.04 -4.47
N TYR A 316 11.99 -10.91 -4.91
CA TYR A 316 10.55 -10.65 -4.96
C TYR A 316 10.00 -10.77 -6.40
N PRO A 317 8.67 -10.88 -6.59
CA PRO A 317 8.06 -10.76 -7.90
C PRO A 317 8.45 -9.45 -8.60
N PRO A 318 8.72 -9.46 -9.92
CA PRO A 318 8.47 -10.57 -10.86
C PRO A 318 9.59 -11.61 -10.98
N PHE A 319 10.72 -11.46 -10.28
CA PHE A 319 11.89 -12.35 -10.41
C PHE A 319 11.66 -13.71 -9.72
N ASN A 320 11.03 -13.71 -8.56
CA ASN A 320 10.61 -14.92 -7.86
C ASN A 320 9.08 -14.91 -7.70
N LYS A 321 8.45 -16.08 -7.74
CA LYS A 321 7.06 -16.19 -7.32
C LYS A 321 6.96 -16.31 -5.81
N ILE A 322 5.89 -15.76 -5.23
CA ILE A 322 5.62 -15.91 -3.80
C ILE A 322 4.38 -16.77 -3.61
N ILE A 323 4.50 -17.76 -2.73
CA ILE A 323 3.34 -18.52 -2.25
C ILE A 323 3.22 -18.25 -0.75
N LYS A 324 2.13 -17.58 -0.37
CA LYS A 324 1.78 -17.36 1.02
C LYS A 324 0.93 -18.52 1.52
N ILE A 325 1.45 -19.24 2.50
CA ILE A 325 0.79 -20.36 3.15
C ILE A 325 0.26 -19.85 4.49
N THR A 326 -1.04 -19.94 4.68
CA THR A 326 -1.72 -19.49 5.90
C THR A 326 -2.26 -20.70 6.63
N LEU A 327 -1.84 -20.89 7.89
CA LEU A 327 -2.39 -21.89 8.81
C LEU A 327 -3.32 -21.20 9.81
N LYS A 328 -4.47 -21.84 10.10
CA LYS A 328 -5.49 -21.31 11.02
C LYS A 328 -5.98 -22.39 11.97
N HIS A 329 -6.06 -22.07 13.26
CA HIS A 329 -6.65 -22.95 14.28
C HIS A 329 -7.14 -22.16 15.51
N LYS A 330 -8.07 -22.73 16.28
CA LYS A 330 -8.58 -22.11 17.52
C LYS A 330 -7.59 -22.21 18.68
N GLU A 331 -6.80 -23.28 18.73
CA GLU A 331 -5.81 -23.53 19.77
C GLU A 331 -4.44 -23.01 19.37
N TYR A 332 -3.87 -22.15 20.22
CA TYR A 332 -2.59 -21.47 19.96
C TYR A 332 -1.42 -22.45 19.83
N ASN A 333 -1.25 -23.38 20.79
CA ASN A 333 -0.11 -24.31 20.79
C ASN A 333 -0.17 -25.25 19.58
N LYS A 334 -1.34 -25.83 19.31
CA LYS A 334 -1.54 -26.70 18.16
C LYS A 334 -1.23 -26.00 16.83
N LEU A 335 -1.59 -24.73 16.69
CA LEU A 335 -1.24 -23.96 15.50
C LEU A 335 0.27 -23.77 15.38
N ASN A 336 0.98 -23.51 16.50
CA ASN A 336 2.43 -23.32 16.49
C ASN A 336 3.13 -24.61 16.07
N ASP A 337 2.81 -25.74 16.70
CA ASP A 337 3.41 -27.04 16.39
C ASP A 337 3.17 -27.44 14.93
N ALA A 338 1.94 -27.24 14.45
CA ALA A 338 1.55 -27.49 13.06
C ALA A 338 2.31 -26.60 12.05
N ALA A 339 2.46 -25.32 12.36
CA ALA A 339 3.16 -24.38 11.50
C ALA A 339 4.66 -24.66 11.45
N ASP A 340 5.27 -25.03 12.57
CA ASP A 340 6.69 -25.40 12.64
C ASP A 340 6.96 -26.71 11.89
N TRP A 341 6.08 -27.70 12.03
CA TRP A 341 6.17 -28.95 11.27
C TRP A 341 6.10 -28.67 9.76
N PHE A 342 5.14 -27.87 9.34
CA PHE A 342 4.94 -27.54 7.93
C PHE A 342 6.13 -26.74 7.36
N ALA A 343 6.65 -25.79 8.12
CA ALA A 343 7.83 -25.00 7.73
C ALA A 343 9.10 -25.87 7.60
N LYS A 344 9.28 -26.84 8.51
CA LYS A 344 10.38 -27.82 8.41
C LYS A 344 10.26 -28.65 7.14
N GLY A 345 9.05 -29.13 6.82
CA GLY A 345 8.78 -29.85 5.57
C GLY A 345 9.13 -29.04 4.33
N LEU A 346 8.71 -27.76 4.30
CA LEU A 346 9.06 -26.83 3.21
C LEU A 346 10.57 -26.59 3.09
N LYS A 347 11.27 -26.40 4.22
CA LYS A 347 12.73 -26.20 4.23
C LYS A 347 13.48 -27.44 3.71
N ASN A 348 12.98 -28.63 4.02
CA ASN A 348 13.56 -29.87 3.47
C ASN A 348 13.40 -29.99 1.95
N ILE A 349 12.27 -29.53 1.39
CA ILE A 349 11.98 -29.58 -0.04
C ILE A 349 12.72 -28.48 -0.81
N PHE A 350 12.57 -27.23 -0.35
CA PHE A 350 13.02 -26.05 -1.11
C PHE A 350 14.35 -25.49 -0.67
N LYS A 351 14.94 -26.00 0.43
CA LYS A 351 16.24 -25.58 1.00
C LYS A 351 16.30 -24.10 1.41
N THR A 352 16.02 -23.20 0.45
CA THR A 352 16.08 -21.74 0.62
C THR A 352 14.73 -21.12 0.25
N GLY A 353 14.51 -19.86 0.64
CA GLY A 353 13.31 -19.11 0.26
C GLY A 353 12.08 -19.34 1.14
N VAL A 354 12.20 -20.11 2.21
CA VAL A 354 11.12 -20.32 3.21
C VAL A 354 11.31 -19.35 4.37
N LEU A 355 10.37 -18.38 4.51
CA LEU A 355 10.35 -17.38 5.58
C LEU A 355 9.20 -17.67 6.55
N GLY A 356 9.44 -17.45 7.82
CA GLY A 356 8.49 -17.78 8.89
C GLY A 356 8.65 -19.23 9.38
N PRO A 357 7.66 -19.77 10.16
CA PRO A 357 6.28 -19.27 10.33
C PRO A 357 6.14 -18.10 11.30
N GLU A 358 5.37 -17.09 10.91
CA GLU A 358 5.18 -15.86 11.69
C GLU A 358 3.70 -15.50 11.86
N PHE A 359 3.38 -14.84 12.97
CA PHE A 359 2.07 -14.26 13.15
C PHE A 359 1.92 -12.98 12.30
N PRO A 360 0.77 -12.78 11.63
CA PRO A 360 0.47 -11.48 11.02
C PRO A 360 0.21 -10.41 12.09
N VAL A 361 0.15 -9.14 11.68
CA VAL A 361 -0.19 -8.01 12.57
C VAL A 361 -1.47 -8.29 13.36
N VAL A 362 -2.49 -8.82 12.71
CA VAL A 362 -3.71 -9.32 13.35
C VAL A 362 -3.60 -10.85 13.46
N SER A 363 -3.10 -11.32 14.59
CA SER A 363 -2.81 -12.74 14.82
C SER A 363 -4.04 -13.61 15.08
N ARG A 364 -5.22 -13.02 15.37
CA ARG A 364 -6.46 -13.74 15.67
C ARG A 364 -7.66 -13.08 15.01
N VAL A 365 -8.39 -13.83 14.18
CA VAL A 365 -9.60 -13.38 13.48
C VAL A 365 -10.69 -14.42 13.62
N ARG A 366 -11.92 -14.01 13.95
CA ARG A 366 -13.08 -14.91 14.13
C ARG A 366 -12.75 -16.11 15.03
N ASN A 367 -12.11 -15.84 16.15
CA ASN A 367 -11.68 -16.82 17.15
C ASN A 367 -10.67 -17.88 16.65
N GLN A 368 -9.96 -17.61 15.55
CA GLN A 368 -8.89 -18.46 15.02
C GLN A 368 -7.57 -17.71 15.04
N TYR A 369 -6.52 -18.31 15.58
CA TYR A 369 -5.16 -17.85 15.44
C TYR A 369 -4.67 -18.12 14.02
N ILE A 370 -3.78 -17.27 13.51
CA ILE A 370 -3.30 -17.30 12.14
C ILE A 370 -1.77 -17.26 12.14
N LYS A 371 -1.14 -18.16 11.41
CA LYS A 371 0.29 -18.08 11.08
C LYS A 371 0.51 -18.08 9.59
N HIS A 372 1.54 -17.37 9.15
CA HIS A 372 1.94 -17.27 7.76
C HIS A 372 3.32 -17.87 7.56
N ILE A 373 3.49 -18.55 6.44
CA ILE A 373 4.78 -18.95 5.88
C ILE A 373 4.83 -18.38 4.47
N LEU A 374 5.93 -17.70 4.11
CA LEU A 374 6.18 -17.23 2.76
C LEU A 374 7.21 -18.12 2.08
N LEU A 375 6.84 -18.68 0.95
CA LEU A 375 7.75 -19.43 0.08
C LEU A 375 8.08 -18.58 -1.13
N LYS A 376 9.33 -18.14 -1.25
CA LYS A 376 9.89 -17.50 -2.44
C LYS A 376 10.40 -18.60 -3.38
N VAL A 377 9.73 -18.76 -4.51
CA VAL A 377 10.04 -19.81 -5.50
C VAL A 377 10.91 -19.21 -6.60
N PRO A 378 12.19 -19.63 -6.69
CA PRO A 378 13.08 -19.19 -7.77
C PRO A 378 12.58 -19.65 -9.15
N PRO A 379 12.88 -18.93 -10.24
CA PRO A 379 12.38 -19.21 -11.57
C PRO A 379 12.82 -20.55 -12.17
N GLN A 380 13.92 -21.14 -11.67
CA GLN A 380 14.39 -22.46 -12.12
C GLN A 380 13.47 -23.62 -11.70
N TYR A 381 12.57 -23.42 -10.74
CA TYR A 381 11.60 -24.46 -10.36
C TYR A 381 10.37 -24.40 -11.26
N ALA A 382 10.07 -25.50 -11.94
CA ALA A 382 8.82 -25.62 -12.68
C ALA A 382 7.62 -25.56 -11.72
N LEU A 383 6.67 -24.69 -11.99
CA LEU A 383 5.49 -24.48 -11.11
C LEU A 383 4.71 -25.76 -10.84
N LYS A 384 4.65 -26.68 -11.82
CA LYS A 384 4.01 -27.98 -11.64
C LYS A 384 4.70 -28.76 -10.51
N GLN A 385 6.03 -28.84 -10.52
CA GLN A 385 6.81 -29.54 -9.49
C GLN A 385 6.61 -28.91 -8.11
N VAL A 386 6.55 -27.56 -8.04
CA VAL A 386 6.28 -26.85 -6.78
C VAL A 386 4.89 -27.22 -6.25
N LYS A 387 3.87 -27.15 -7.10
CA LYS A 387 2.49 -27.52 -6.73
C LYS A 387 2.40 -28.98 -6.28
N ASP A 388 3.00 -29.90 -7.00
CA ASP A 388 2.99 -31.33 -6.65
C ASP A 388 3.69 -31.57 -5.31
N SER A 389 4.78 -30.86 -5.03
CA SER A 389 5.50 -30.93 -3.74
C SER A 389 4.66 -30.37 -2.59
N LEU A 390 3.99 -29.25 -2.80
CA LEU A 390 3.08 -28.66 -1.81
C LEU A 390 1.89 -29.57 -1.51
N LEU A 391 1.28 -30.16 -2.54
CA LEU A 391 0.17 -31.11 -2.38
C LEU A 391 0.60 -32.38 -1.62
N ARG A 392 1.80 -32.92 -1.89
CA ARG A 392 2.33 -34.07 -1.13
C ARG A 392 2.57 -33.70 0.34
N LEU A 393 3.14 -32.51 0.60
CA LEU A 393 3.36 -32.04 1.96
C LEU A 393 2.03 -31.84 2.71
N GLU A 394 1.02 -31.28 2.05
CA GLU A 394 -0.33 -31.11 2.60
C GLU A 394 -0.97 -32.46 2.95
N LYS A 395 -0.93 -33.45 2.05
CA LYS A 395 -1.40 -34.81 2.33
C LYS A 395 -0.67 -35.45 3.50
N SER A 396 0.65 -35.27 3.58
CA SER A 396 1.45 -35.78 4.72
C SER A 396 1.04 -35.09 6.03
N PHE A 397 0.75 -33.80 5.97
CA PHE A 397 0.30 -33.00 7.12
C PHE A 397 -1.09 -33.50 7.61
N GLU A 398 -2.02 -33.75 6.72
CA GLU A 398 -3.37 -34.26 7.04
C GLU A 398 -3.32 -35.63 7.73
N ALA A 399 -2.31 -36.44 7.44
CA ALA A 399 -2.10 -37.72 8.08
C ALA A 399 -1.57 -37.63 9.52
N VAL A 400 -1.10 -36.44 9.96
CA VAL A 400 -0.61 -36.22 11.32
C VAL A 400 -1.78 -35.98 12.27
N GLY A 401 -2.17 -37.00 13.01
CA GLY A 401 -3.34 -36.97 13.91
C GLY A 401 -3.44 -35.75 14.82
N PRO A 402 -2.36 -35.32 15.52
CA PRO A 402 -2.35 -34.11 16.36
C PRO A 402 -2.76 -32.84 15.63
N PHE A 403 -2.57 -32.73 14.31
CA PHE A 403 -2.85 -31.53 13.51
C PHE A 403 -4.26 -31.52 12.90
N LYS A 404 -5.05 -32.53 13.16
CA LYS A 404 -6.44 -32.60 12.66
C LYS A 404 -7.22 -31.32 13.04
N GLY A 405 -7.84 -30.68 12.03
CA GLY A 405 -8.60 -29.44 12.17
C GLY A 405 -7.79 -28.15 11.96
N VAL A 406 -6.47 -28.22 11.79
CA VAL A 406 -5.71 -27.07 11.33
C VAL A 406 -5.98 -26.87 9.83
N ARG A 407 -6.47 -25.68 9.47
CA ARG A 407 -6.78 -25.33 8.08
C ARG A 407 -5.56 -24.71 7.41
N ILE A 408 -5.17 -25.25 6.27
CA ILE A 408 -4.12 -24.68 5.40
C ILE A 408 -4.77 -23.96 4.22
N VAL A 409 -4.19 -22.81 3.85
CA VAL A 409 -4.63 -22.01 2.71
C VAL A 409 -3.43 -21.54 1.93
N PHE A 410 -3.38 -21.87 0.66
CA PHE A 410 -2.36 -21.38 -0.28
C PHE A 410 -2.86 -20.15 -1.04
N ASN A 411 -2.01 -19.14 -1.15
CA ASN A 411 -2.25 -17.96 -1.96
C ASN A 411 -0.99 -17.66 -2.79
N VAL A 412 -1.10 -17.83 -4.09
CA VAL A 412 0.00 -17.57 -5.04
C VAL A 412 0.00 -16.09 -5.38
N ASP A 413 1.17 -15.48 -5.39
CA ASP A 413 1.41 -14.06 -5.63
C ASP A 413 0.41 -13.20 -4.82
N PRO A 414 0.51 -13.23 -3.46
CA PRO A 414 -0.34 -12.42 -2.60
C PRO A 414 -0.05 -10.94 -2.79
N TYR A 415 -1.12 -10.15 -2.88
CA TYR A 415 -1.07 -8.69 -2.96
C TYR A 415 -1.30 -8.07 -1.59
#